data_f2340fa8832d6b6ebc7c97c6dcaf7e9a
#
_entry.id   f2340fa8832d6b6ebc7c97c6dcaf7e9a
#
_cell.length_a   1.000
_cell.length_b   1.000
_cell.length_c   1.000
_cell.angle_alpha   90.00
_cell.angle_beta   90.00
_cell.angle_gamma   90.00
#
_symmetry.space_group_name_H-M   'P 1'
#
loop_
_entity.id
_entity.type
_entity.pdbx_description
1 polymer ?
#
loop_
_entity_poly.entity_id
_entity_poly.type
_entity_poly.pdbx_seq_one_letter_code
_entity_poly.pdbx_strand_id
1 'polypeptide(L)'
;MTEDNRIWLFDTTLRDGGQTRGVDFSHADKIAIANALDEIGIDYVEGGWPGANPTDDAFFGDPPKLKNASLVAFGMTRRGGRSAANDPGLSAVLDARVPATCLVGKTWDFHVETALKTSLDENLEMIRQSVAAARDRGRESMFDCEHFFDGYKNNPDYAIACARAAHEGGAAWIV
;
A
#
# COMPACT_ATOMS: atom_id res chain seq x y z
N MET A 1 0.55 4.46 -31.17
CA MET A 1 0.39 4.11 -29.75
C MET A 1 -0.90 4.75 -29.30
N THR A 2 -1.96 3.97 -29.15
CA THR A 2 -3.20 4.43 -28.54
C THR A 2 -2.88 4.61 -27.06
N GLU A 3 -2.81 5.85 -26.56
CA GLU A 3 -2.83 6.11 -25.14
C GLU A 3 -4.11 5.49 -24.60
N ASP A 4 -3.95 4.53 -23.70
CA ASP A 4 -5.08 3.94 -22.99
C ASP A 4 -5.60 5.01 -22.02
N ASN A 5 -6.61 5.77 -22.45
CA ASN A 5 -7.24 6.82 -21.65
C ASN A 5 -8.15 6.23 -20.54
N ARG A 6 -7.93 4.97 -20.14
CA ARG A 6 -8.70 4.33 -19.08
C ARG A 6 -8.39 4.97 -17.73
N ILE A 7 -9.44 5.33 -17.01
CA ILE A 7 -9.36 5.72 -15.60
C ILE A 7 -9.51 4.46 -14.76
N TRP A 8 -8.62 4.30 -13.79
CA TRP A 8 -8.64 3.19 -12.84
C TRP A 8 -9.17 3.68 -11.50
N LEU A 9 -10.08 2.91 -10.91
CA LEU A 9 -10.72 3.23 -9.63
C LEU A 9 -10.10 2.40 -8.51
N PHE A 10 -9.57 3.08 -7.49
CA PHE A 10 -9.00 2.49 -6.30
C PHE A 10 -9.84 2.86 -5.08
N ASP A 11 -10.53 1.88 -4.47
CA ASP A 11 -11.39 2.06 -3.31
C ASP A 11 -10.68 1.68 -2.03
N THR A 12 -10.71 2.56 -1.03
CA THR A 12 -10.06 2.37 0.28
C THR A 12 -11.06 2.25 1.43
N THR A 13 -12.33 2.01 1.14
CA THR A 13 -13.40 1.92 2.16
C THR A 13 -13.05 0.94 3.27
N LEU A 14 -12.54 -0.25 2.92
CA LEU A 14 -12.27 -1.32 3.87
C LEU A 14 -11.00 -1.11 4.69
N ARG A 15 -10.10 -0.23 4.27
CA ARG A 15 -8.88 0.11 5.02
C ARG A 15 -8.99 1.51 5.64
N ASP A 16 -8.90 2.57 4.84
CA ASP A 16 -8.92 3.95 5.32
C ASP A 16 -10.30 4.35 5.84
N GLY A 17 -11.36 3.98 5.12
CA GLY A 17 -12.73 4.18 5.55
C GLY A 17 -13.04 3.54 6.91
N GLY A 18 -12.44 2.38 7.20
CA GLY A 18 -12.52 1.69 8.49
C GLY A 18 -11.84 2.43 9.66
N GLN A 19 -10.98 3.41 9.38
CA GLN A 19 -10.36 4.28 10.40
C GLN A 19 -11.25 5.44 10.83
N THR A 20 -12.40 5.61 10.18
CA THR A 20 -13.36 6.66 10.51
C THR A 20 -13.99 6.40 11.87
N ARG A 21 -14.07 7.43 12.72
CA ARG A 21 -14.65 7.30 14.05
C ARG A 21 -16.10 6.78 13.97
N GLY A 22 -16.39 5.68 14.66
CA GLY A 22 -17.71 5.06 14.71
C GLY A 22 -17.98 4.07 13.59
N VAL A 23 -17.00 3.82 12.73
CA VAL A 23 -17.04 2.74 11.74
C VAL A 23 -16.26 1.55 12.31
N ASP A 24 -16.89 0.39 12.30
CA ASP A 24 -16.28 -0.88 12.72
C ASP A 24 -16.84 -1.99 11.82
N PHE A 25 -16.00 -2.48 10.92
CA PHE A 25 -16.38 -3.55 10.00
C PHE A 25 -16.02 -4.90 10.61
N SER A 26 -17.01 -5.78 10.73
CA SER A 26 -16.75 -7.19 10.96
C SER A 26 -16.12 -7.85 9.72
N HIS A 27 -15.56 -9.04 9.89
CA HIS A 27 -15.07 -9.84 8.76
C HIS A 27 -16.17 -10.06 7.69
N ALA A 28 -17.41 -10.33 8.11
CA ALA A 28 -18.55 -10.53 7.21
C ALA A 28 -18.89 -9.24 6.44
N ASP A 29 -18.84 -8.09 7.09
CA ASP A 29 -19.06 -6.80 6.43
C ASP A 29 -17.98 -6.54 5.36
N LYS A 30 -16.71 -6.80 5.67
CA LYS A 30 -15.62 -6.64 4.71
C LYS A 30 -15.82 -7.51 3.46
N ILE A 31 -16.21 -8.78 3.64
CA ILE A 31 -16.51 -9.67 2.52
C ILE A 31 -17.68 -9.13 1.67
N ALA A 32 -18.77 -8.69 2.32
CA ALA A 32 -19.96 -8.18 1.62
C ALA A 32 -19.63 -6.90 0.83
N ILE A 33 -18.92 -5.96 1.44
CA ILE A 33 -18.50 -4.70 0.81
C ILE A 33 -17.55 -4.96 -0.35
N ALA A 34 -16.54 -5.82 -0.18
CA ALA A 34 -15.61 -6.16 -1.24
C ALA A 34 -16.33 -6.74 -2.48
N ASN A 35 -17.29 -7.63 -2.28
CA ASN A 35 -18.10 -8.17 -3.36
C ASN A 35 -18.98 -7.09 -4.04
N ALA A 36 -19.58 -6.20 -3.28
CA ALA A 36 -20.36 -5.09 -3.82
C ALA A 36 -19.50 -4.13 -4.67
N LEU A 37 -18.29 -3.82 -4.21
CA LEU A 37 -17.33 -3.00 -4.96
C LEU A 37 -16.90 -3.67 -6.27
N ASP A 38 -16.67 -5.00 -6.24
CA ASP A 38 -16.38 -5.80 -7.42
C ASP A 38 -17.54 -5.78 -8.44
N GLU A 39 -18.79 -5.88 -7.97
CA GLU A 39 -19.98 -5.86 -8.81
C GLU A 39 -20.22 -4.52 -9.51
N ILE A 40 -19.89 -3.41 -8.87
CA ILE A 40 -20.03 -2.06 -9.47
C ILE A 40 -18.85 -1.68 -10.36
N GLY A 41 -17.82 -2.52 -10.47
CA GLY A 41 -16.72 -2.34 -11.41
C GLY A 41 -15.56 -1.49 -10.89
N ILE A 42 -15.31 -1.49 -9.57
CA ILE A 42 -14.06 -0.97 -9.00
C ILE A 42 -12.89 -1.82 -9.47
N ASP A 43 -11.77 -1.20 -9.84
CA ASP A 43 -10.60 -1.92 -10.35
C ASP A 43 -9.72 -2.48 -9.21
N TYR A 44 -9.57 -1.72 -8.14
CA TYR A 44 -8.76 -2.10 -6.98
C TYR A 44 -9.52 -1.87 -5.68
N VAL A 45 -9.55 -2.88 -4.81
CA VAL A 45 -10.17 -2.81 -3.48
C VAL A 45 -9.11 -3.02 -2.41
N GLU A 46 -8.80 -1.97 -1.66
CA GLU A 46 -7.84 -2.03 -0.54
C GLU A 46 -8.52 -2.66 0.67
N GLY A 47 -8.24 -3.94 0.89
CA GLY A 47 -8.98 -4.77 1.84
C GLY A 47 -8.64 -4.56 3.31
N GLY A 48 -7.49 -3.97 3.62
CA GLY A 48 -7.02 -3.76 5.00
C GLY A 48 -5.51 -3.93 5.13
N TRP A 49 -5.03 -4.02 6.37
CA TRP A 49 -3.61 -4.12 6.71
C TRP A 49 -3.32 -5.46 7.42
N PRO A 50 -2.81 -6.48 6.69
CA PRO A 50 -2.41 -7.75 7.30
C PRO A 50 -1.37 -7.55 8.41
N GLY A 51 -1.59 -8.18 9.55
CA GLY A 51 -0.73 -8.07 10.73
C GLY A 51 -1.03 -6.86 11.62
N ALA A 52 -1.99 -6.01 11.28
CA ALA A 52 -2.35 -4.84 12.09
C ALA A 52 -3.42 -5.14 13.14
N ASN A 53 -4.39 -5.97 12.80
CA ASN A 53 -5.50 -6.33 13.70
C ASN A 53 -6.13 -7.68 13.31
N PRO A 54 -6.86 -8.34 14.26
CA PRO A 54 -7.45 -9.65 14.01
C PRO A 54 -8.49 -9.70 12.89
N THR A 55 -9.23 -8.61 12.64
CA THR A 55 -10.25 -8.55 11.59
C THR A 55 -9.59 -8.59 10.21
N ASP A 56 -8.52 -7.82 10.01
CA ASP A 56 -7.76 -7.83 8.77
C ASP A 56 -7.03 -9.16 8.57
N ASP A 57 -6.48 -9.73 9.64
CA ASP A 57 -5.86 -11.06 9.57
C ASP A 57 -6.87 -12.14 9.15
N ALA A 58 -8.08 -12.11 9.69
CA ALA A 58 -9.15 -13.02 9.30
C ALA A 58 -9.57 -12.81 7.84
N PHE A 59 -9.69 -11.55 7.40
CA PHE A 59 -10.05 -11.22 6.02
C PHE A 59 -9.01 -11.71 5.00
N PHE A 60 -7.72 -11.50 5.27
CA PHE A 60 -6.65 -11.99 4.39
C PHE A 60 -6.33 -13.48 4.57
N GLY A 61 -6.80 -14.11 5.64
CA GLY A 61 -6.74 -15.56 5.86
C GLY A 61 -7.65 -16.33 4.90
N ASP A 62 -8.83 -15.78 4.58
CA ASP A 62 -9.80 -16.32 3.63
C ASP A 62 -10.43 -15.19 2.79
N PRO A 63 -9.65 -14.60 1.86
CA PRO A 63 -10.10 -13.44 1.11
C PRO A 63 -11.17 -13.80 0.07
N PRO A 64 -12.12 -12.89 -0.23
CA PRO A 64 -13.13 -13.13 -1.25
C PRO A 64 -12.49 -13.30 -2.65
N LYS A 65 -13.09 -14.14 -3.47
CA LYS A 65 -12.71 -14.29 -4.87
C LYS A 65 -13.45 -13.26 -5.72
N LEU A 66 -12.84 -12.12 -5.92
CA LEU A 66 -13.35 -11.05 -6.77
C LEU A 66 -13.20 -11.47 -8.26
N LYS A 67 -14.13 -11.03 -9.09
CA LYS A 67 -14.17 -11.37 -10.52
C LYS A 67 -13.53 -10.30 -11.40
N ASN A 68 -13.70 -9.05 -11.02
CA ASN A 68 -13.32 -7.87 -11.79
C ASN A 68 -12.22 -7.08 -11.08
N ALA A 69 -12.35 -6.89 -9.77
CA ALA A 69 -11.42 -6.12 -8.97
C ALA A 69 -10.18 -6.91 -8.53
N SER A 70 -9.06 -6.24 -8.46
CA SER A 70 -7.85 -6.71 -7.76
C SER A 70 -7.94 -6.37 -6.27
N LEU A 71 -7.90 -7.38 -5.41
CA LEU A 71 -7.80 -7.16 -3.96
C LEU A 71 -6.39 -6.73 -3.60
N VAL A 72 -6.27 -5.67 -2.80
CA VAL A 72 -5.00 -5.04 -2.42
C VAL A 72 -4.76 -5.19 -0.92
N ALA A 73 -3.57 -5.67 -0.54
CA ALA A 73 -3.10 -5.63 0.83
C ALA A 73 -2.30 -4.34 1.07
N PHE A 74 -2.70 -3.59 2.08
CA PHE A 74 -2.01 -2.36 2.48
C PHE A 74 -0.98 -2.63 3.57
N GLY A 75 0.08 -1.85 3.61
CA GLY A 75 1.04 -1.82 4.70
C GLY A 75 2.14 -0.81 4.53
N MET A 76 3.06 -0.76 5.49
CA MET A 76 4.21 0.14 5.42
C MET A 76 5.39 -0.50 4.71
N THR A 77 6.28 0.34 4.20
CA THR A 77 7.63 -0.08 3.85
C THR A 77 8.36 -0.70 5.04
N ARG A 78 9.42 -1.47 4.81
CA ARG A 78 10.25 -2.02 5.87
C ARG A 78 10.72 -0.94 6.85
N ARG A 79 11.04 -1.30 8.05
CA ARG A 79 11.61 -0.39 9.05
C ARG A 79 13.08 -0.10 8.77
N GLY A 80 13.53 1.07 9.17
CA GLY A 80 14.95 1.43 9.14
C GLY A 80 15.82 0.41 9.87
N GLY A 81 17.00 0.12 9.32
CA GLY A 81 17.93 -0.85 9.88
C GLY A 81 17.55 -2.33 9.71
N ARG A 82 16.46 -2.65 8.98
CA ARG A 82 16.07 -4.03 8.62
C ARG A 82 16.20 -4.23 7.12
N SER A 83 16.32 -5.47 6.69
CA SER A 83 16.12 -5.81 5.27
C SER A 83 14.63 -6.10 5.00
N ALA A 84 14.21 -5.99 3.74
CA ALA A 84 12.85 -6.36 3.32
C ALA A 84 12.51 -7.84 3.66
N ALA A 85 13.51 -8.71 3.63
CA ALA A 85 13.35 -10.12 3.97
C ALA A 85 13.23 -10.40 5.48
N ASN A 86 13.57 -9.43 6.33
CA ASN A 86 13.62 -9.58 7.79
C ASN A 86 12.78 -8.53 8.53
N ASP A 87 11.75 -8.01 7.89
CA ASP A 87 10.78 -7.12 8.50
C ASP A 87 9.43 -7.83 8.65
N PRO A 88 8.97 -8.10 9.89
CA PRO A 88 7.73 -8.83 10.13
C PRO A 88 6.49 -8.11 9.61
N GLY A 89 6.46 -6.77 9.67
CA GLY A 89 5.33 -5.98 9.19
C GLY A 89 5.20 -6.07 7.67
N LEU A 90 6.32 -5.88 6.96
CA LEU A 90 6.34 -6.05 5.51
C LEU A 90 6.04 -7.51 5.11
N SER A 91 6.60 -8.49 5.83
CA SER A 91 6.34 -9.90 5.55
C SER A 91 4.86 -10.24 5.65
N ALA A 92 4.14 -9.75 6.67
CA ALA A 92 2.71 -9.98 6.81
C ALA A 92 1.91 -9.51 5.57
N VAL A 93 2.25 -8.34 5.02
CA VAL A 93 1.64 -7.80 3.81
C VAL A 93 1.98 -8.66 2.59
N LEU A 94 3.25 -9.02 2.43
CA LEU A 94 3.74 -9.79 1.28
C LEU A 94 3.27 -11.26 1.31
N ASP A 95 2.95 -11.80 2.48
CA ASP A 95 2.44 -13.17 2.65
C ASP A 95 0.92 -13.25 2.42
N ALA A 96 0.21 -12.12 2.42
CA ALA A 96 -1.20 -12.06 2.03
C ALA A 96 -1.37 -12.62 0.60
N ARG A 97 -2.35 -13.52 0.44
CA ARG A 97 -2.59 -14.24 -0.83
C ARG A 97 -3.48 -13.45 -1.76
N VAL A 98 -3.05 -12.23 -2.11
CA VAL A 98 -3.79 -11.30 -2.97
C VAL A 98 -2.92 -10.86 -4.16
N PRO A 99 -3.52 -10.43 -5.27
CA PRO A 99 -2.77 -10.09 -6.49
C PRO A 99 -1.94 -8.81 -6.37
N ALA A 100 -2.36 -7.85 -5.53
CA ALA A 100 -1.73 -6.55 -5.44
C ALA A 100 -1.41 -6.13 -4.00
N THR A 101 -0.42 -5.24 -3.85
CA THR A 101 -0.05 -4.60 -2.57
C THR A 101 0.06 -3.10 -2.76
N CYS A 102 -0.36 -2.33 -1.77
CA CYS A 102 -0.11 -0.89 -1.68
C CYS A 102 0.77 -0.62 -0.46
N LEU A 103 1.99 -0.15 -0.69
CA LEU A 103 2.95 0.12 0.37
C LEU A 103 3.06 1.62 0.60
N VAL A 104 2.66 2.08 1.79
CA VAL A 104 2.81 3.48 2.18
C VAL A 104 4.22 3.77 2.66
N GLY A 105 4.77 4.89 2.21
CA GLY A 105 6.04 5.41 2.68
C GLY A 105 6.03 6.91 2.86
N LYS A 106 6.82 7.41 3.82
CA LYS A 106 6.92 8.85 4.07
C LYS A 106 7.66 9.53 2.93
N THR A 107 7.04 10.55 2.35
CA THR A 107 7.61 11.34 1.24
C THR A 107 7.86 12.81 1.63
N TRP A 108 7.55 13.16 2.87
CA TRP A 108 7.91 14.43 3.49
C TRP A 108 9.11 14.24 4.43
N ASP A 109 10.22 14.92 4.17
CA ASP A 109 11.47 14.85 4.94
C ASP A 109 11.25 15.07 6.44
N PHE A 110 10.41 16.02 6.81
CA PHE A 110 10.03 16.27 8.22
C PHE A 110 9.47 15.00 8.88
N HIS A 111 8.62 14.22 8.19
CA HIS A 111 8.07 12.98 8.74
C HIS A 111 9.11 11.85 8.80
N VAL A 112 10.06 11.83 7.87
CA VAL A 112 11.15 10.85 7.91
C VAL A 112 12.03 11.07 9.16
N GLU A 113 12.40 12.31 9.42
CA GLU A 113 13.25 12.64 10.56
C GLU A 113 12.52 12.55 11.91
N THR A 114 11.27 13.02 11.98
CA THR A 114 10.54 13.14 13.26
C THR A 114 9.75 11.88 13.62
N ALA A 115 9.11 11.23 12.65
CA ALA A 115 8.27 10.06 12.89
C ALA A 115 9.04 8.74 12.70
N LEU A 116 9.78 8.59 11.58
CA LEU A 116 10.57 7.38 11.33
C LEU A 116 11.91 7.40 12.07
N LYS A 117 12.45 8.59 12.40
CA LYS A 117 13.74 8.78 13.07
C LYS A 117 14.89 8.10 12.33
N THR A 118 14.90 8.25 11.02
CA THR A 118 15.91 7.69 10.12
C THR A 118 16.44 8.75 9.16
N SER A 119 17.51 8.43 8.41
CA SER A 119 18.01 9.33 7.38
C SER A 119 17.14 9.31 6.12
N LEU A 120 17.22 10.37 5.34
CA LEU A 120 16.53 10.49 4.06
C LEU A 120 16.97 9.39 3.09
N ASP A 121 18.28 9.10 3.02
CA ASP A 121 18.82 8.04 2.17
C ASP A 121 18.31 6.65 2.56
N GLU A 122 18.28 6.35 3.88
CA GLU A 122 17.73 5.09 4.36
C GLU A 122 16.23 4.95 4.00
N ASN A 123 15.46 6.04 4.07
CA ASN A 123 14.06 6.00 3.67
C ASN A 123 13.89 5.72 2.17
N LEU A 124 14.74 6.28 1.31
CA LEU A 124 14.75 5.95 -0.12
C LEU A 124 15.03 4.45 -0.35
N GLU A 125 15.98 3.88 0.39
CA GLU A 125 16.25 2.45 0.34
C GLU A 125 15.10 1.59 0.90
N MET A 126 14.44 2.05 1.97
CA MET A 126 13.25 1.38 2.52
C MET A 126 12.16 1.29 1.46
N ILE A 127 11.90 2.38 0.74
CA ILE A 127 10.91 2.44 -0.35
C ILE A 127 11.30 1.47 -1.47
N ARG A 128 12.50 1.63 -2.05
CA ARG A 128 12.97 0.83 -3.18
C ARG A 128 12.95 -0.67 -2.89
N GLN A 129 13.50 -1.07 -1.75
CA GLN A 129 13.61 -2.48 -1.38
C GLN A 129 12.27 -3.11 -1.06
N SER A 130 11.34 -2.38 -0.45
CA SER A 130 10.02 -2.90 -0.10
C SER A 130 9.16 -3.12 -1.35
N VAL A 131 9.16 -2.16 -2.26
CA VAL A 131 8.48 -2.26 -3.55
C VAL A 131 9.07 -3.41 -4.38
N ALA A 132 10.40 -3.52 -4.45
CA ALA A 132 11.07 -4.61 -5.15
C ALA A 132 10.71 -5.98 -4.55
N ALA A 133 10.63 -6.10 -3.23
CA ALA A 133 10.25 -7.35 -2.58
C ALA A 133 8.81 -7.77 -2.90
N ALA A 134 7.88 -6.82 -3.05
CA ALA A 134 6.51 -7.09 -3.48
C ALA A 134 6.47 -7.58 -4.95
N ARG A 135 7.14 -6.86 -5.85
CA ARG A 135 7.27 -7.25 -7.26
C ARG A 135 7.89 -8.64 -7.41
N ASP A 136 8.97 -8.92 -6.69
CA ASP A 136 9.70 -10.20 -6.78
C ASP A 136 8.87 -11.39 -6.27
N ARG A 137 7.82 -11.15 -5.49
CA ARG A 137 6.79 -12.13 -5.12
C ARG A 137 5.63 -12.21 -6.13
N GLY A 138 5.76 -11.55 -7.28
CA GLY A 138 4.76 -11.54 -8.35
C GLY A 138 3.51 -10.72 -8.01
N ARG A 139 3.60 -9.76 -7.06
CA ARG A 139 2.50 -8.84 -6.74
C ARG A 139 2.56 -7.62 -7.65
N GLU A 140 1.40 -7.14 -8.09
CA GLU A 140 1.30 -5.79 -8.60
C GLU A 140 1.56 -4.83 -7.42
N SER A 141 2.67 -4.10 -7.48
CA SER A 141 3.09 -3.24 -6.37
C SER A 141 2.71 -1.80 -6.63
N MET A 142 2.02 -1.21 -5.67
CA MET A 142 1.67 0.21 -5.62
C MET A 142 2.46 0.88 -4.52
N PHE A 143 2.77 2.16 -4.68
CA PHE A 143 3.41 2.95 -3.65
C PHE A 143 2.58 4.20 -3.35
N ASP A 144 2.09 4.29 -2.12
CA ASP A 144 1.39 5.46 -1.60
C ASP A 144 2.41 6.46 -1.05
N CYS A 145 2.48 7.61 -1.72
CA CYS A 145 3.38 8.72 -1.39
C CYS A 145 2.79 9.59 -0.27
N GLU A 146 2.82 9.11 0.95
CA GLU A 146 2.17 9.79 2.08
C GLU A 146 2.68 11.21 2.29
N HIS A 147 1.75 12.19 2.30
CA HIS A 147 2.04 13.62 2.40
C HIS A 147 2.94 14.17 1.27
N PHE A 148 2.83 13.62 0.07
CA PHE A 148 3.66 14.02 -1.07
C PHE A 148 3.63 15.54 -1.32
N PHE A 149 2.46 16.14 -1.36
CA PHE A 149 2.33 17.56 -1.69
C PHE A 149 2.88 18.49 -0.58
N ASP A 150 2.83 18.09 0.68
CA ASP A 150 3.46 18.82 1.77
C ASP A 150 4.98 18.68 1.69
N GLY A 151 5.45 17.46 1.44
CA GLY A 151 6.87 17.20 1.17
C GLY A 151 7.38 17.97 -0.04
N TYR A 152 6.64 17.97 -1.14
CA TYR A 152 7.00 18.69 -2.36
C TYR A 152 7.11 20.22 -2.14
N LYS A 153 6.20 20.81 -1.39
CA LYS A 153 6.25 22.25 -1.06
C LYS A 153 7.47 22.60 -0.20
N ASN A 154 7.89 21.67 0.67
CA ASN A 154 9.02 21.91 1.59
C ASN A 154 10.37 21.54 0.94
N ASN A 155 10.45 20.37 0.32
CA ASN A 155 11.65 19.80 -0.29
C ASN A 155 11.28 19.01 -1.56
N PRO A 156 11.10 19.69 -2.71
CA PRO A 156 10.61 19.07 -3.94
C PRO A 156 11.55 17.98 -4.44
N ASP A 157 12.85 18.15 -4.31
CA ASP A 157 13.84 17.19 -4.80
C ASP A 157 13.73 15.87 -4.04
N TYR A 158 13.52 15.93 -2.73
CA TYR A 158 13.35 14.74 -1.91
C TYR A 158 12.02 14.03 -2.17
N ALA A 159 10.91 14.76 -2.24
CA ALA A 159 9.61 14.17 -2.54
C ALA A 159 9.62 13.43 -3.88
N ILE A 160 10.22 14.03 -4.92
CA ILE A 160 10.41 13.39 -6.23
C ILE A 160 11.35 12.18 -6.13
N ALA A 161 12.42 12.27 -5.32
CA ALA A 161 13.32 11.14 -5.12
C ALA A 161 12.61 9.92 -4.50
N CYS A 162 11.64 10.13 -3.59
CA CYS A 162 10.82 9.06 -3.03
C CYS A 162 9.97 8.35 -4.11
N ALA A 163 9.26 9.12 -4.94
CA ALA A 163 8.48 8.56 -6.04
C ALA A 163 9.37 7.82 -7.06
N ARG A 164 10.56 8.36 -7.34
CA ARG A 164 11.55 7.71 -8.20
C ARG A 164 12.07 6.41 -7.60
N ALA A 165 12.37 6.38 -6.29
CA ALA A 165 12.80 5.18 -5.60
C ALA A 165 11.75 4.06 -5.68
N ALA A 166 10.46 4.39 -5.58
CA ALA A 166 9.37 3.45 -5.77
C ALA A 166 9.30 2.94 -7.22
N HIS A 167 9.41 3.82 -8.20
CA HIS A 167 9.47 3.44 -9.62
C HIS A 167 10.66 2.52 -9.92
N GLU A 168 11.86 2.84 -9.43
CA GLU A 168 13.06 2.00 -9.57
C GLU A 168 12.89 0.63 -8.89
N GLY A 169 12.15 0.56 -7.78
CA GLY A 169 11.73 -0.67 -7.13
C GLY A 169 10.78 -1.51 -7.98
N GLY A 170 10.13 -0.91 -8.96
CA GLY A 170 9.18 -1.54 -9.87
C GLY A 170 7.72 -1.36 -9.47
N ALA A 171 7.37 -0.23 -8.83
CA ALA A 171 5.98 0.12 -8.60
C ALA A 171 5.24 0.25 -9.93
N ALA A 172 4.10 -0.42 -10.04
CA ALA A 172 3.20 -0.28 -11.17
C ALA A 172 2.41 1.04 -11.11
N TRP A 173 2.12 1.48 -9.88
CA TRP A 173 1.39 2.72 -9.61
C TRP A 173 2.07 3.53 -8.51
N ILE A 174 2.04 4.85 -8.69
CA ILE A 174 2.36 5.85 -7.66
C ILE A 174 1.04 6.53 -7.28
N VAL A 175 0.68 6.41 -6.01
CA VAL A 175 -0.59 6.88 -5.43
C VAL A 175 -0.34 8.13 -4.58
#